data_5b2b4753630225ae1492f5b3cc555c37
#
_entry.id   5b2b4753630225ae1492f5b3cc555c37
#
_cell.length_a   1.000
_cell.length_b   1.000
_cell.length_c   1.000
_cell.angle_alpha   90.00
_cell.angle_beta   90.00
_cell.angle_gamma   90.00
#
_symmetry.space_group_name_H-M   'P 1'
#
loop_
_entity.id
_entity.type
_entity.pdbx_description
1 polymer ?
#
loop_
_entity_poly.entity_id
_entity_poly.type
_entity_poly.pdbx_seq_one_letter_code
_entity_poly.pdbx_strand_id
1 'polypeptide(L)'
;MLLRFSKMHGLGIDLMVIDLISQYAYIQPQHMRAWSDRRCGVGFARLALIEVPQDPDVDFSCRIFDGDGVEVDWLASDLCCVARLVADKRLISKAQMRVEVRQAVLDVQVHADGSVTVALEKPELLTEPTALAQAFIEQPRHAPWRLDSCFTMLTDNSGSHALLRVVDVMQVPMAELLEHLEAHACLPLGSVISLLQVQSRQTLIVQMWQLGAGVIDSFSPDLCALAVLAMQQGWLDRQAQIECGNGTVSAHLEWLENAPQMYFTGSATRIYEGQIRL
;
A
#
# COMPACT_ATOMS: atom_id res chain seq x y z
N MET A 1 5.36 -8.28 31.91
CA MET A 1 4.37 -9.23 31.34
C MET A 1 4.93 -9.77 30.03
N LEU A 2 4.66 -11.04 29.67
CA LEU A 2 5.02 -11.57 28.34
C LEU A 2 3.84 -11.40 27.40
N LEU A 3 4.09 -10.79 26.25
CA LEU A 3 3.10 -10.50 25.23
C LEU A 3 3.41 -11.32 23.98
N ARG A 4 2.44 -12.07 23.50
CA ARG A 4 2.58 -12.88 22.27
C ARG A 4 2.34 -11.99 21.05
N PHE A 5 3.14 -12.19 20.01
CA PHE A 5 3.00 -11.49 18.73
C PHE A 5 3.22 -12.45 17.56
N SER A 6 2.79 -12.04 16.39
CA SER A 6 3.10 -12.70 15.12
C SER A 6 3.81 -11.73 14.19
N LYS A 7 4.88 -12.18 13.56
CA LYS A 7 5.56 -11.44 12.51
C LYS A 7 4.96 -11.85 11.17
N MET A 8 4.45 -10.89 10.45
CA MET A 8 3.81 -11.07 9.15
C MET A 8 4.61 -10.34 8.07
N HIS A 9 4.48 -10.80 6.84
CA HIS A 9 4.94 -10.12 5.64
C HIS A 9 3.83 -10.16 4.60
N GLY A 10 3.55 -9.04 3.99
CA GLY A 10 2.58 -8.93 2.91
C GLY A 10 2.92 -7.76 2.00
N LEU A 11 3.03 -8.03 0.70
CA LEU A 11 3.12 -7.01 -0.35
C LEU A 11 4.23 -5.96 -0.10
N GLY A 12 5.42 -6.42 0.30
CA GLY A 12 6.58 -5.56 0.53
C GLY A 12 6.67 -4.97 1.95
N ILE A 13 5.67 -5.18 2.81
CA ILE A 13 5.67 -4.67 4.18
C ILE A 13 5.85 -5.81 5.19
N ASP A 14 6.69 -5.56 6.18
CA ASP A 14 6.84 -6.42 7.34
C ASP A 14 6.10 -5.82 8.54
N LEU A 15 5.15 -6.59 9.05
CA LEU A 15 4.20 -6.20 10.09
C LEU A 15 4.37 -7.05 11.34
N MET A 16 4.44 -6.40 12.50
CA MET A 16 4.25 -7.07 13.78
C MET A 16 2.76 -6.98 14.15
N VAL A 17 2.13 -8.10 14.44
CA VAL A 17 0.71 -8.14 14.81
C VAL A 17 0.55 -8.67 16.22
N ILE A 18 -0.20 -7.94 17.05
CA ILE A 18 -0.53 -8.31 18.42
C ILE A 18 -2.04 -8.44 18.54
N ASP A 19 -2.48 -9.63 18.93
CA ASP A 19 -3.87 -9.92 19.20
C ASP A 19 -4.21 -9.52 20.65
N LEU A 20 -4.97 -8.46 20.82
CA LEU A 20 -5.47 -7.97 22.12
C LEU A 20 -6.88 -8.48 22.46
N ILE A 21 -7.46 -9.35 21.60
CA ILE A 21 -8.71 -10.05 21.92
C ILE A 21 -8.42 -11.20 22.91
N SER A 22 -7.35 -11.96 22.65
CA SER A 22 -6.98 -13.11 23.49
C SER A 22 -6.01 -12.79 24.63
N GLN A 23 -5.47 -11.57 24.66
CA GLN A 23 -4.55 -11.10 25.71
C GLN A 23 -4.74 -9.61 25.95
N TYR A 24 -4.53 -9.17 27.18
CA TYR A 24 -4.69 -7.76 27.55
C TYR A 24 -3.33 -7.11 27.77
N ALA A 25 -3.09 -5.96 27.14
CA ALA A 25 -1.89 -5.15 27.34
C ALA A 25 -2.16 -3.69 27.01
N TYR A 26 -1.50 -2.80 27.74
CA TYR A 26 -1.43 -1.38 27.40
C TYR A 26 -0.06 -1.08 26.79
N ILE A 27 -0.03 -0.88 25.49
CA ILE A 27 1.21 -0.70 24.72
C ILE A 27 1.43 0.79 24.50
N GLN A 28 2.55 1.31 24.98
CA GLN A 28 2.94 2.71 24.85
C GLN A 28 3.85 2.91 23.64
N PRO A 29 3.93 4.12 23.06
CA PRO A 29 4.80 4.42 21.92
C PRO A 29 6.28 4.05 22.17
N GLN A 30 6.78 4.20 23.40
CA GLN A 30 8.15 3.81 23.75
C GLN A 30 8.41 2.30 23.57
N HIS A 31 7.41 1.44 23.82
CA HIS A 31 7.54 0.00 23.59
C HIS A 31 7.61 -0.27 22.08
N MET A 32 6.76 0.39 21.28
CA MET A 32 6.73 0.24 19.83
C MET A 32 8.06 0.64 19.22
N ARG A 33 8.65 1.79 19.62
CA ARG A 33 9.98 2.22 19.18
C ARG A 33 11.07 1.22 19.54
N ALA A 34 11.08 0.69 20.76
CA ALA A 34 12.07 -0.31 21.16
C ALA A 34 11.92 -1.62 20.37
N TRP A 35 10.68 -2.02 20.07
CA TRP A 35 10.41 -3.26 19.33
C TRP A 35 10.63 -3.14 17.82
N SER A 36 10.47 -1.93 17.25
CA SER A 36 10.67 -1.68 15.81
C SER A 36 12.14 -1.71 15.40
N ASP A 37 13.06 -1.51 16.34
CA ASP A 37 14.50 -1.55 16.05
C ASP A 37 14.90 -2.92 15.47
N ARG A 38 15.51 -2.90 14.28
CA ARG A 38 15.89 -4.12 13.54
C ARG A 38 17.12 -4.82 14.11
N ARG A 39 17.87 -4.19 15.02
CA ARG A 39 19.08 -4.74 15.64
C ARG A 39 18.83 -5.26 17.05
N CYS A 40 18.04 -4.53 17.82
CA CYS A 40 17.83 -4.80 19.24
C CYS A 40 16.40 -5.22 19.58
N GLY A 41 15.45 -5.03 18.68
CA GLY A 41 14.04 -5.38 18.83
C GLY A 41 13.59 -6.54 17.94
N VAL A 42 12.30 -6.60 17.67
CA VAL A 42 11.69 -7.55 16.71
C VAL A 42 12.00 -7.12 15.28
N GLY A 43 12.10 -5.81 15.06
CA GLY A 43 12.25 -5.20 13.74
C GLY A 43 10.97 -5.30 12.92
N PHE A 44 10.35 -4.19 12.62
CA PHE A 44 9.18 -4.10 11.74
C PHE A 44 9.06 -2.70 11.16
N ALA A 45 8.37 -2.59 10.02
CA ALA A 45 7.99 -1.31 9.45
C ALA A 45 6.72 -0.78 10.12
N ARG A 46 5.78 -1.68 10.43
CA ARG A 46 4.47 -1.32 10.99
C ARG A 46 4.05 -2.33 12.07
N LEU A 47 3.17 -1.86 12.98
CA LEU A 47 2.59 -2.68 14.03
C LEU A 47 1.07 -2.59 13.95
N ALA A 48 0.39 -3.74 13.99
CA ALA A 48 -1.05 -3.83 14.07
C ALA A 48 -1.50 -4.38 15.43
N LEU A 49 -2.50 -3.74 16.01
CA LEU A 49 -3.20 -4.21 17.19
C LEU A 49 -4.60 -4.68 16.77
N ILE A 50 -4.93 -5.94 17.04
CA ILE A 50 -6.27 -6.49 16.82
C ILE A 50 -7.04 -6.34 18.14
N GLU A 51 -8.17 -5.67 18.09
CA GLU A 51 -8.96 -5.31 19.29
C GLU A 51 -10.41 -5.74 19.11
N VAL A 52 -11.15 -5.80 20.23
CA VAL A 52 -12.59 -6.05 20.21
C VAL A 52 -13.29 -4.84 19.63
N PRO A 53 -14.18 -5.00 18.64
CA PRO A 53 -14.90 -3.89 18.05
C PRO A 53 -15.93 -3.32 19.01
N GLN A 54 -16.28 -2.05 18.83
CA GLN A 54 -17.36 -1.43 19.59
C GLN A 54 -18.73 -1.64 18.91
N ASP A 55 -18.71 -1.73 17.58
CA ASP A 55 -19.90 -1.98 16.77
C ASP A 55 -20.14 -3.51 16.66
N PRO A 56 -21.33 -4.03 17.05
CA PRO A 56 -21.66 -5.45 16.96
C PRO A 56 -21.72 -5.99 15.53
N ASP A 57 -21.85 -5.12 14.53
CA ASP A 57 -21.87 -5.49 13.12
C ASP A 57 -20.46 -5.62 12.53
N VAL A 58 -19.42 -5.33 13.30
CA VAL A 58 -18.01 -5.46 12.96
C VAL A 58 -17.44 -6.71 13.61
N ASP A 59 -16.63 -7.46 12.91
CA ASP A 59 -16.06 -8.71 13.44
C ASP A 59 -14.83 -8.46 14.33
N PHE A 60 -14.00 -7.46 13.99
CA PHE A 60 -12.88 -6.99 14.82
C PHE A 60 -12.47 -5.57 14.44
N SER A 61 -11.80 -4.88 15.35
CA SER A 61 -11.16 -3.61 15.05
C SER A 61 -9.64 -3.78 14.96
N CYS A 62 -9.01 -2.87 14.22
CA CYS A 62 -7.57 -2.90 14.01
C CYS A 62 -7.01 -1.47 14.06
N ARG A 63 -5.90 -1.30 14.79
CA ARG A 63 -5.14 -0.04 14.81
C ARG A 63 -3.74 -0.28 14.27
N ILE A 64 -3.28 0.61 13.41
CA ILE A 64 -1.98 0.50 12.75
C ILE A 64 -1.06 1.62 13.23
N PHE A 65 0.17 1.26 13.56
CA PHE A 65 1.20 2.17 14.05
C PHE A 65 2.47 2.03 13.21
N ASP A 66 3.21 3.13 13.08
CA ASP A 66 4.57 3.10 12.56
C ASP A 66 5.60 2.66 13.62
N GLY A 67 6.87 2.62 13.23
CA GLY A 67 7.97 2.26 14.13
C GLY A 67 8.20 3.25 15.27
N ASP A 68 7.73 4.47 15.16
CA ASP A 68 7.81 5.50 16.21
C ASP A 68 6.64 5.45 17.19
N GLY A 69 5.67 4.58 16.93
CA GLY A 69 4.48 4.41 17.75
C GLY A 69 3.42 5.49 17.51
N VAL A 70 3.46 6.12 16.35
CA VAL A 70 2.41 7.02 15.87
C VAL A 70 1.37 6.21 15.12
N GLU A 71 0.09 6.43 15.43
CA GLU A 71 -0.99 5.79 14.71
C GLU A 71 -1.11 6.36 13.29
N VAL A 72 -0.98 5.50 12.29
CA VAL A 72 -0.95 5.85 10.88
C VAL A 72 -2.14 5.28 10.12
N ASP A 73 -2.36 5.75 8.90
CA ASP A 73 -3.38 5.19 8.03
C ASP A 73 -3.01 3.76 7.61
N TRP A 74 -4.03 2.96 7.38
CA TRP A 74 -3.89 1.58 6.96
C TRP A 74 -3.50 1.47 5.49
N LEU A 75 -2.85 0.36 5.16
CA LEU A 75 -2.58 -0.06 3.80
C LEU A 75 -3.35 -1.36 3.52
N ALA A 76 -3.67 -1.63 2.25
CA ALA A 76 -4.30 -2.90 1.88
C ALA A 76 -3.44 -4.11 2.29
N SER A 77 -2.11 -3.97 2.26
CA SER A 77 -1.15 -4.97 2.75
C SER A 77 -1.26 -5.26 4.24
N ASP A 78 -1.52 -4.23 5.07
CA ASP A 78 -1.74 -4.41 6.51
C ASP A 78 -2.97 -5.28 6.75
N LEU A 79 -4.07 -4.94 6.06
CA LEU A 79 -5.33 -5.68 6.18
C LEU A 79 -5.21 -7.12 5.68
N CYS A 80 -4.46 -7.36 4.60
CA CYS A 80 -4.15 -8.72 4.16
C CYS A 80 -3.43 -9.51 5.25
N CYS A 81 -2.43 -8.91 5.91
CA CYS A 81 -1.69 -9.55 7.00
C CYS A 81 -2.58 -9.83 8.21
N VAL A 82 -3.37 -8.83 8.64
CA VAL A 82 -4.23 -8.95 9.82
C VAL A 82 -5.33 -9.97 9.60
N ALA A 83 -6.07 -9.88 8.49
CA ALA A 83 -7.16 -10.81 8.18
C ALA A 83 -6.66 -12.25 8.03
N ARG A 84 -5.51 -12.44 7.36
CA ARG A 84 -4.86 -13.73 7.27
C ARG A 84 -4.53 -14.30 8.64
N LEU A 85 -3.96 -13.51 9.54
CA LEU A 85 -3.62 -13.95 10.89
C LEU A 85 -4.87 -14.31 11.71
N VAL A 86 -5.93 -13.50 11.62
CA VAL A 86 -7.21 -13.76 12.28
C VAL A 86 -7.78 -15.11 11.86
N ALA A 87 -7.73 -15.42 10.55
CA ALA A 87 -8.17 -16.69 10.01
C ALA A 87 -7.26 -17.87 10.45
N ASP A 88 -5.93 -17.71 10.36
CA ASP A 88 -4.96 -18.73 10.74
C ASP A 88 -5.07 -19.10 12.22
N LYS A 89 -5.32 -18.13 13.10
CA LYS A 89 -5.51 -18.34 14.54
C LYS A 89 -6.93 -18.72 14.92
N ARG A 90 -7.84 -18.74 13.95
CA ARG A 90 -9.27 -19.01 14.17
C ARG A 90 -9.89 -18.11 15.24
N LEU A 91 -9.46 -16.85 15.29
CA LEU A 91 -10.08 -15.86 16.19
C LEU A 91 -11.53 -15.59 15.78
N ILE A 92 -11.79 -15.68 14.48
CA ILE A 92 -13.10 -15.57 13.86
C ILE A 92 -13.28 -16.76 12.91
N SER A 93 -14.44 -17.38 12.92
CA SER A 93 -14.72 -18.60 12.13
C SER A 93 -15.22 -18.32 10.70
N LYS A 94 -15.46 -17.05 10.36
CA LYS A 94 -15.93 -16.63 9.05
C LYS A 94 -14.75 -16.40 8.10
N ALA A 95 -14.90 -16.77 6.84
CA ALA A 95 -13.93 -16.40 5.79
C ALA A 95 -14.11 -14.94 5.32
N GLN A 96 -15.34 -14.43 5.36
CA GLN A 96 -15.66 -13.03 5.08
C GLN A 96 -15.88 -12.31 6.40
N MET A 97 -15.16 -11.22 6.60
CA MET A 97 -15.13 -10.45 7.85
C MET A 97 -15.26 -8.96 7.57
N ARG A 98 -15.86 -8.24 8.52
CA ARG A 98 -15.90 -6.77 8.54
C ARG A 98 -14.89 -6.27 9.55
N VAL A 99 -13.99 -5.43 9.09
CA VAL A 99 -12.88 -4.87 9.87
C VAL A 99 -13.09 -3.39 10.06
N GLU A 100 -13.08 -2.93 11.29
CA GLU A 100 -12.99 -1.51 11.61
C GLU A 100 -11.52 -1.11 11.71
N VAL A 101 -11.11 -0.12 10.92
CA VAL A 101 -9.79 0.48 11.00
C VAL A 101 -9.89 1.99 10.92
N ARG A 102 -9.49 2.68 11.98
CA ARG A 102 -9.76 4.12 12.16
C ARG A 102 -11.26 4.43 12.02
N GLN A 103 -11.63 5.19 10.99
CA GLN A 103 -13.01 5.62 10.70
C GLN A 103 -13.67 4.83 9.57
N ALA A 104 -12.96 3.84 9.02
CA ALA A 104 -13.46 3.01 7.93
C ALA A 104 -13.88 1.63 8.43
N VAL A 105 -14.97 1.10 7.86
CA VAL A 105 -15.35 -0.30 8.00
C VAL A 105 -15.23 -0.96 6.63
N LEU A 106 -14.39 -1.98 6.54
CA LEU A 106 -14.01 -2.63 5.29
C LEU A 106 -14.39 -4.10 5.30
N ASP A 107 -14.86 -4.59 4.16
CA ASP A 107 -15.08 -6.00 3.95
C ASP A 107 -13.77 -6.67 3.50
N VAL A 108 -13.39 -7.73 4.18
CA VAL A 108 -12.22 -8.54 3.83
C VAL A 108 -12.61 -10.00 3.69
N GLN A 109 -12.01 -10.70 2.73
CA GLN A 109 -12.27 -12.12 2.50
C GLN A 109 -10.96 -12.88 2.42
N VAL A 110 -10.82 -13.91 3.25
CA VAL A 110 -9.68 -14.84 3.21
C VAL A 110 -10.04 -16.05 2.36
N HIS A 111 -9.26 -16.31 1.32
CA HIS A 111 -9.45 -17.42 0.40
C HIS A 111 -8.76 -18.71 0.87
N ALA A 112 -9.16 -19.85 0.29
CA ALA A 112 -8.62 -21.16 0.64
C ALA A 112 -7.11 -21.30 0.31
N ASP A 113 -6.61 -20.58 -0.68
CA ASP A 113 -5.19 -20.51 -1.04
C ASP A 113 -4.39 -19.58 -0.12
N GLY A 114 -5.08 -18.88 0.79
CA GLY A 114 -4.51 -17.97 1.75
C GLY A 114 -4.31 -16.54 1.24
N SER A 115 -4.72 -16.23 0.03
CA SER A 115 -4.84 -14.85 -0.43
C SER A 115 -5.97 -14.12 0.29
N VAL A 116 -5.90 -12.81 0.33
CA VAL A 116 -6.90 -11.96 0.99
C VAL A 116 -7.40 -10.90 0.03
N THR A 117 -8.72 -10.81 -0.11
CA THR A 117 -9.36 -9.73 -0.85
C THR A 117 -9.88 -8.69 0.12
N VAL A 118 -9.58 -7.43 -0.16
CA VAL A 118 -10.05 -6.23 0.57
C VAL A 118 -10.93 -5.44 -0.38
N ALA A 119 -12.16 -5.12 0.03
CA ALA A 119 -13.02 -4.21 -0.69
C ALA A 119 -12.64 -2.76 -0.34
N LEU A 120 -12.22 -2.00 -1.34
CA LEU A 120 -11.79 -0.62 -1.20
C LEU A 120 -12.81 0.31 -1.83
N GLU A 121 -12.97 1.50 -1.28
CA GLU A 121 -13.69 2.55 -1.97
C GLU A 121 -12.93 2.95 -3.25
N LYS A 122 -13.68 3.25 -4.29
CA LYS A 122 -13.09 3.75 -5.53
C LYS A 122 -12.45 5.10 -5.28
N PRO A 123 -11.14 5.28 -5.59
CA PRO A 123 -10.50 6.58 -5.42
C PRO A 123 -11.10 7.61 -6.36
N GLU A 124 -11.37 8.80 -5.84
CA GLU A 124 -11.69 9.96 -6.66
C GLU A 124 -10.40 10.48 -7.31
N LEU A 125 -10.39 10.47 -8.64
CA LEU A 125 -9.25 10.93 -9.41
C LEU A 125 -9.49 12.38 -9.84
N LEU A 126 -8.77 13.29 -9.23
CA LEU A 126 -8.67 14.67 -9.71
C LEU A 126 -7.45 14.73 -10.66
N THR A 127 -7.69 14.59 -11.94
CA THR A 127 -6.64 14.72 -12.96
C THR A 127 -6.66 16.14 -13.51
N GLU A 128 -5.64 16.92 -13.19
CA GLU A 128 -5.41 18.20 -13.84
C GLU A 128 -4.16 18.14 -14.74
N PRO A 129 -4.22 18.69 -15.96
CA PRO A 129 -3.01 18.93 -16.75
C PRO A 129 -2.23 20.07 -16.09
N THR A 130 -1.16 19.76 -15.40
CA THR A 130 -0.40 20.71 -14.59
C THR A 130 0.97 21.05 -15.20
N ALA A 131 1.71 21.91 -14.50
CA ALA A 131 3.10 22.30 -14.78
C ALA A 131 4.04 21.13 -15.11
N LEU A 132 3.73 19.93 -14.62
CA LEU A 132 4.43 18.69 -14.96
C LEU A 132 4.38 18.39 -16.46
N ALA A 133 3.22 18.53 -17.10
CA ALA A 133 3.09 18.30 -18.54
C ALA A 133 3.97 19.29 -19.32
N GLN A 134 4.08 20.54 -18.87
CA GLN A 134 4.94 21.56 -19.49
C GLN A 134 6.43 21.22 -19.32
N ALA A 135 6.87 20.84 -18.13
CA ALA A 135 8.26 20.44 -17.89
C ALA A 135 8.72 19.27 -18.77
N PHE A 136 7.78 18.37 -19.12
CA PHE A 136 8.09 17.26 -20.01
C PHE A 136 7.97 17.57 -21.50
N ILE A 137 7.24 18.61 -21.90
CA ILE A 137 7.23 19.12 -23.28
C ILE A 137 8.60 19.75 -23.64
N GLU A 138 9.27 20.32 -22.64
CA GLU A 138 10.61 20.93 -22.79
C GLU A 138 11.77 19.92 -22.65
N GLN A 139 11.49 18.60 -22.69
CA GLN A 139 12.52 17.57 -22.56
C GLN A 139 13.64 17.73 -23.59
N PRO A 140 14.90 17.47 -23.18
CA PRO A 140 15.97 17.31 -24.13
C PRO A 140 15.63 16.19 -25.13
N ARG A 141 15.70 16.48 -26.42
CA ARG A 141 15.38 15.50 -27.49
C ARG A 141 16.21 14.21 -27.44
N HIS A 142 17.15 14.10 -26.51
CA HIS A 142 18.07 12.99 -26.30
C HIS A 142 17.95 12.35 -24.91
N ALA A 143 16.84 12.62 -24.16
CA ALA A 143 16.62 11.93 -22.89
C ALA A 143 16.61 10.41 -23.13
N PRO A 144 17.38 9.62 -22.35
CA PRO A 144 17.45 8.15 -22.53
C PRO A 144 16.13 7.44 -22.18
N TRP A 145 15.17 8.18 -21.67
CA TRP A 145 13.84 7.66 -21.30
C TRP A 145 12.75 8.38 -22.11
N ARG A 146 11.83 7.59 -22.63
CA ARG A 146 10.70 8.09 -23.40
C ARG A 146 9.45 8.01 -22.56
N LEU A 147 8.84 9.17 -22.31
CA LEU A 147 7.51 9.26 -21.74
C LEU A 147 6.45 9.15 -22.85
N ASP A 148 5.51 8.23 -22.65
CA ASP A 148 4.33 8.15 -23.53
C ASP A 148 3.24 9.11 -23.07
N SER A 149 3.13 9.36 -21.77
CA SER A 149 2.15 10.27 -21.17
C SER A 149 2.54 10.65 -19.75
N CYS A 150 2.10 11.83 -19.34
CA CYS A 150 2.31 12.36 -18.00
C CYS A 150 0.98 12.82 -17.41
N PHE A 151 0.72 12.49 -16.16
CA PHE A 151 -0.46 12.90 -15.42
C PHE A 151 -0.05 13.38 -14.03
N THR A 152 -0.81 14.30 -13.47
CA THR A 152 -0.74 14.62 -12.04
C THR A 152 -2.03 14.17 -11.40
N MET A 153 -1.94 13.54 -10.27
CA MET A 153 -3.05 13.12 -9.46
C MET A 153 -2.92 13.78 -8.08
N LEU A 154 -3.99 14.32 -7.57
CA LEU A 154 -4.12 14.73 -6.18
C LEU A 154 -4.85 13.61 -5.46
N THR A 155 -4.26 13.12 -4.38
CA THR A 155 -4.93 12.20 -3.47
C THR A 155 -5.15 12.93 -2.15
N ASP A 156 -6.28 12.70 -1.51
CA ASP A 156 -6.70 13.41 -0.28
C ASP A 156 -5.70 13.23 0.87
N ASN A 157 -4.89 12.18 0.84
CA ASN A 157 -4.02 11.79 1.96
C ASN A 157 -2.52 11.94 1.69
N SER A 158 -2.05 12.00 0.45
CA SER A 158 -0.62 11.94 0.13
C SER A 158 -0.07 13.16 -0.62
N GLY A 159 -0.91 14.15 -0.92
CA GLY A 159 -0.49 15.33 -1.66
C GLY A 159 -0.35 15.10 -3.17
N SER A 160 0.59 15.80 -3.81
CA SER A 160 0.76 15.73 -5.26
C SER A 160 1.42 14.42 -5.68
N HIS A 161 0.83 13.75 -6.65
CA HIS A 161 1.31 12.50 -7.22
C HIS A 161 1.56 12.66 -8.72
N ALA A 162 2.80 12.44 -9.14
CA ALA A 162 3.18 12.46 -10.56
C ALA A 162 3.14 11.05 -11.14
N LEU A 163 2.44 10.88 -12.25
CA LEU A 163 2.29 9.63 -12.97
C LEU A 163 2.96 9.74 -14.32
N LEU A 164 3.97 8.94 -14.56
CA LEU A 164 4.77 8.96 -15.76
C LEU A 164 4.67 7.59 -16.46
N ARG A 165 3.92 7.55 -17.56
CA ARG A 165 3.90 6.33 -18.38
C ARG A 165 5.17 6.24 -19.22
N VAL A 166 5.88 5.13 -19.08
CA VAL A 166 7.13 4.84 -19.75
C VAL A 166 7.05 3.51 -20.51
N VAL A 167 7.96 3.33 -21.46
CA VAL A 167 8.05 2.07 -22.22
C VAL A 167 8.64 0.95 -21.37
N ASP A 168 9.67 1.27 -20.59
CA ASP A 168 10.36 0.32 -19.71
C ASP A 168 10.82 1.04 -18.44
N VAL A 169 10.27 0.66 -17.30
CA VAL A 169 10.58 1.27 -16.00
C VAL A 169 12.03 1.05 -15.59
N MET A 170 12.63 -0.07 -16.01
CA MET A 170 14.01 -0.44 -15.66
C MET A 170 15.07 0.40 -16.41
N GLN A 171 14.68 1.02 -17.51
CA GLN A 171 15.60 1.84 -18.32
C GLN A 171 15.53 3.32 -17.95
N VAL A 172 14.67 3.73 -17.03
CA VAL A 172 14.56 5.12 -16.59
C VAL A 172 15.68 5.44 -15.60
N PRO A 173 16.61 6.35 -15.93
CA PRO A 173 17.65 6.77 -15.00
C PRO A 173 17.03 7.72 -13.94
N MET A 174 16.59 7.15 -12.83
CA MET A 174 15.85 7.90 -11.78
C MET A 174 16.58 9.12 -11.28
N ALA A 175 17.91 9.06 -11.15
CA ALA A 175 18.69 10.22 -10.68
C ALA A 175 18.52 11.42 -11.63
N GLU A 176 18.65 11.20 -12.95
CA GLU A 176 18.48 12.26 -13.96
C GLU A 176 17.03 12.76 -14.01
N LEU A 177 16.05 11.85 -13.84
CA LEU A 177 14.64 12.22 -13.79
C LEU A 177 14.33 13.09 -12.57
N LEU A 178 14.85 12.74 -11.41
CA LEU A 178 14.65 13.51 -10.17
C LEU A 178 15.31 14.88 -10.28
N GLU A 179 16.56 14.98 -10.76
CA GLU A 179 17.24 16.25 -11.02
C GLU A 179 16.43 17.14 -11.99
N HIS A 180 15.84 16.55 -13.03
CA HIS A 180 15.00 17.29 -13.96
C HIS A 180 13.73 17.82 -13.32
N LEU A 181 13.05 17.01 -12.51
CA LEU A 181 11.83 17.42 -11.79
C LEU A 181 12.10 18.49 -10.74
N GLU A 182 13.21 18.39 -10.01
CA GLU A 182 13.64 19.37 -9.02
C GLU A 182 14.03 20.70 -9.68
N ALA A 183 14.77 20.66 -10.79
CA ALA A 183 15.18 21.85 -11.53
C ALA A 183 13.99 22.71 -12.02
N HIS A 184 12.87 22.07 -12.32
CA HIS A 184 11.66 22.74 -12.78
C HIS A 184 10.68 23.08 -11.64
N ALA A 185 11.02 22.76 -10.38
CA ALA A 185 10.18 22.96 -9.20
C ALA A 185 8.72 22.46 -9.40
N CYS A 186 8.55 21.36 -10.14
CA CYS A 186 7.24 20.87 -10.58
C CYS A 186 6.43 20.23 -9.45
N LEU A 187 7.11 19.75 -8.41
CA LEU A 187 6.51 18.98 -7.33
C LEU A 187 7.02 19.43 -5.97
N PRO A 188 6.14 19.61 -4.98
CA PRO A 188 6.55 19.87 -3.61
C PRO A 188 7.29 18.66 -2.99
N LEU A 189 8.10 18.92 -1.97
CA LEU A 189 8.74 17.87 -1.18
C LEU A 189 7.69 16.94 -0.56
N GLY A 190 7.95 15.65 -0.58
CA GLY A 190 7.00 14.64 -0.11
C GLY A 190 6.06 14.12 -1.20
N SER A 191 6.06 14.73 -2.40
CA SER A 191 5.30 14.21 -3.55
C SER A 191 5.78 12.82 -3.95
N VAL A 192 4.85 12.00 -4.45
CA VAL A 192 5.15 10.66 -4.96
C VAL A 192 5.27 10.71 -6.47
N ILE A 193 6.29 10.07 -7.01
CA ILE A 193 6.51 9.88 -8.44
C ILE A 193 6.33 8.40 -8.75
N SER A 194 5.45 8.09 -9.69
CA SER A 194 5.22 6.72 -10.16
C SER A 194 5.53 6.58 -11.63
N LEU A 195 6.41 5.65 -11.94
CA LEU A 195 6.66 5.18 -13.29
C LEU A 195 5.74 4.00 -13.59
N LEU A 196 5.00 4.09 -14.69
CA LEU A 196 4.02 3.11 -15.12
C LEU A 196 4.45 2.48 -16.43
N GLN A 197 4.65 1.16 -16.44
CA GLN A 197 4.85 0.39 -17.65
C GLN A 197 3.66 -0.54 -17.87
N VAL A 198 2.93 -0.33 -18.94
CA VAL A 198 1.85 -1.22 -19.36
C VAL A 198 2.48 -2.39 -20.12
N GLN A 199 2.67 -3.50 -19.41
CA GLN A 199 3.25 -4.70 -20.03
C GLN A 199 2.22 -5.42 -20.91
N SER A 200 0.97 -5.46 -20.48
CA SER A 200 -0.17 -5.99 -21.22
C SER A 200 -1.45 -5.30 -20.74
N ARG A 201 -2.59 -5.59 -21.37
CA ARG A 201 -3.89 -5.11 -20.85
C ARG A 201 -4.26 -5.68 -19.47
N GLN A 202 -3.54 -6.68 -18.99
CA GLN A 202 -3.78 -7.35 -17.72
C GLN A 202 -2.61 -7.25 -16.75
N THR A 203 -1.54 -6.52 -17.12
CA THR A 203 -0.35 -6.39 -16.26
C THR A 203 0.22 -4.98 -16.33
N LEU A 204 0.30 -4.35 -15.17
CA LEU A 204 0.94 -3.06 -14.94
C LEU A 204 2.15 -3.23 -14.04
N ILE A 205 3.30 -2.75 -14.48
CA ILE A 205 4.50 -2.66 -13.64
C ILE A 205 4.60 -1.23 -13.15
N VAL A 206 4.82 -1.06 -11.84
CA VAL A 206 4.91 0.25 -11.19
C VAL A 206 6.18 0.34 -10.37
N GLN A 207 6.90 1.44 -10.52
CA GLN A 207 7.96 1.83 -9.59
C GLN A 207 7.61 3.19 -8.99
N MET A 208 7.75 3.34 -7.69
CA MET A 208 7.37 4.55 -6.98
C MET A 208 8.52 5.10 -6.16
N TRP A 209 8.60 6.44 -6.11
CA TRP A 209 9.55 7.20 -5.28
C TRP A 209 8.82 8.32 -4.58
N GLN A 210 9.18 8.55 -3.33
CA GLN A 210 8.76 9.75 -2.62
C GLN A 210 9.92 10.73 -2.55
N LEU A 211 9.69 11.96 -2.99
CA LEU A 211 10.67 13.03 -2.92
C LEU A 211 11.10 13.28 -1.47
N GLY A 212 12.40 13.12 -1.21
CA GLY A 212 12.99 13.26 0.13
C GLY A 212 13.00 11.98 0.97
N ALA A 213 12.27 10.92 0.61
CA ALA A 213 12.23 9.64 1.35
C ALA A 213 12.78 8.45 0.57
N GLY A 214 12.78 8.49 -0.79
CA GLY A 214 13.34 7.43 -1.63
C GLY A 214 12.30 6.46 -2.19
N VAL A 215 12.76 5.23 -2.47
CA VAL A 215 11.94 4.18 -3.11
C VAL A 215 10.80 3.72 -2.20
N ILE A 216 9.61 3.54 -2.78
CA ILE A 216 8.44 2.94 -2.13
C ILE A 216 8.24 1.55 -2.74
N ASP A 217 8.53 0.52 -1.98
CA ASP A 217 8.41 -0.90 -2.40
C ASP A 217 7.17 -1.59 -1.83
N SER A 218 6.14 -0.84 -1.47
CA SER A 218 4.94 -1.37 -0.83
C SER A 218 3.67 -0.96 -1.56
N PHE A 219 2.62 -1.80 -1.45
CA PHE A 219 1.31 -1.45 -1.96
C PHE A 219 0.63 -0.40 -1.07
N SER A 220 0.50 0.81 -1.58
CA SER A 220 -0.22 1.94 -0.99
C SER A 220 -1.61 2.12 -1.64
N PRO A 221 -2.52 2.87 -1.01
CA PRO A 221 -3.78 3.27 -1.66
C PRO A 221 -3.55 3.96 -3.01
N ASP A 222 -2.43 4.65 -3.17
CA ASP A 222 -2.06 5.31 -4.41
C ASP A 222 -1.91 4.34 -5.58
N LEU A 223 -1.40 3.12 -5.35
CA LEU A 223 -1.34 2.09 -6.40
C LEU A 223 -2.71 1.68 -6.92
N CYS A 224 -3.71 1.64 -6.05
CA CYS A 224 -5.09 1.39 -6.47
C CYS A 224 -5.61 2.53 -7.36
N ALA A 225 -5.32 3.77 -7.00
CA ALA A 225 -5.67 4.94 -7.78
C ALA A 225 -4.98 4.94 -9.16
N LEU A 226 -3.70 4.54 -9.22
CA LEU A 226 -2.95 4.39 -10.47
C LEU A 226 -3.57 3.36 -11.40
N ALA A 227 -3.94 2.20 -10.86
CA ALA A 227 -4.57 1.15 -11.64
C ALA A 227 -5.94 1.57 -12.18
N VAL A 228 -6.75 2.26 -11.36
CA VAL A 228 -8.04 2.82 -11.81
C VAL A 228 -7.84 3.84 -12.93
N LEU A 229 -6.85 4.73 -12.81
CA LEU A 229 -6.51 5.67 -13.88
C LEU A 229 -6.13 4.91 -15.18
N ALA A 230 -5.26 3.92 -15.08
CA ALA A 230 -4.85 3.13 -16.24
C ALA A 230 -6.03 2.38 -16.89
N MET A 231 -6.97 1.89 -16.09
CA MET A 231 -8.23 1.29 -16.57
C MET A 231 -9.14 2.32 -17.25
N GLN A 232 -9.28 3.52 -16.68
CA GLN A 232 -10.07 4.61 -17.26
C GLN A 232 -9.49 5.12 -18.58
N GLN A 233 -8.17 5.15 -18.71
CA GLN A 233 -7.47 5.49 -19.96
C GLN A 233 -7.53 4.37 -20.99
N GLY A 234 -8.12 3.22 -20.67
CA GLY A 234 -8.20 2.06 -21.55
C GLY A 234 -6.86 1.34 -21.76
N TRP A 235 -5.88 1.57 -20.91
CA TRP A 235 -4.58 0.89 -20.96
C TRP A 235 -4.63 -0.49 -20.32
N LEU A 236 -5.47 -0.66 -19.31
CA LEU A 236 -5.72 -1.92 -18.62
C LEU A 236 -7.18 -2.37 -18.78
N ASP A 237 -7.39 -3.66 -18.73
CA ASP A 237 -8.69 -4.26 -18.50
C ASP A 237 -9.11 -4.02 -17.05
N ARG A 238 -10.40 -4.24 -16.73
CA ARG A 238 -10.94 -4.02 -15.37
C ARG A 238 -10.46 -5.02 -14.33
N GLN A 239 -9.79 -6.05 -14.77
CA GLN A 239 -9.09 -7.02 -13.95
C GLN A 239 -7.64 -7.00 -14.40
N ALA A 240 -6.73 -6.65 -13.48
CA ALA A 240 -5.32 -6.55 -13.79
C ALA A 240 -4.45 -6.92 -12.61
N GLN A 241 -3.30 -7.46 -12.92
CA GLN A 241 -2.22 -7.69 -11.98
C GLN A 241 -1.32 -6.46 -11.95
N ILE A 242 -1.03 -5.98 -10.76
CA ILE A 242 -0.10 -4.86 -10.53
C ILE A 242 1.15 -5.43 -9.90
N GLU A 243 2.30 -5.17 -10.51
CA GLU A 243 3.61 -5.56 -10.02
C GLU A 243 4.37 -4.34 -9.54
N CYS A 244 4.94 -4.41 -8.34
CA CYS A 244 5.72 -3.34 -7.72
C CYS A 244 7.08 -3.87 -7.27
N GLY A 245 8.09 -3.00 -7.11
CA GLY A 245 9.37 -3.38 -6.57
C GLY A 245 10.13 -4.42 -7.43
N ASN A 246 10.30 -4.17 -8.72
CA ASN A 246 10.97 -5.08 -9.67
C ASN A 246 10.30 -6.47 -9.78
N GLY A 247 8.97 -6.52 -9.65
CA GLY A 247 8.21 -7.77 -9.74
C GLY A 247 8.23 -8.63 -8.48
N THR A 248 8.81 -8.14 -7.39
CA THR A 248 8.86 -8.88 -6.11
C THR A 248 7.53 -8.89 -5.36
N VAL A 249 6.67 -7.93 -5.67
CA VAL A 249 5.37 -7.76 -5.03
C VAL A 249 4.30 -7.65 -6.11
N SER A 250 3.27 -8.48 -6.05
CA SER A 250 2.16 -8.41 -6.98
C SER A 250 0.82 -8.52 -6.27
N ALA A 251 -0.16 -7.78 -6.77
CA ALA A 251 -1.55 -7.85 -6.33
C ALA A 251 -2.48 -7.86 -7.52
N HIS A 252 -3.66 -8.44 -7.35
CA HIS A 252 -4.72 -8.41 -8.34
C HIS A 252 -5.73 -7.33 -7.96
N LEU A 253 -6.08 -6.48 -8.94
CA LEU A 253 -7.10 -5.45 -8.80
C LEU A 253 -8.26 -5.74 -9.75
N GLU A 254 -9.48 -5.64 -9.22
CA GLU A 254 -10.71 -5.78 -9.98
C GLU A 254 -11.62 -4.59 -9.73
N TRP A 255 -12.07 -3.96 -10.82
CA TRP A 255 -13.02 -2.86 -10.78
C TRP A 255 -14.28 -3.19 -11.55
N LEU A 256 -15.38 -3.33 -10.83
CA LEU A 256 -16.70 -3.55 -11.41
C LEU A 256 -17.33 -2.21 -11.83
N GLU A 257 -17.84 -2.11 -13.08
CA GLU A 257 -18.27 -0.86 -13.72
C GLU A 257 -19.31 -0.05 -12.93
N ASN A 258 -20.24 -0.73 -12.30
CA ASN A 258 -21.36 -0.12 -11.58
C ASN A 258 -21.21 -0.23 -10.04
N ALA A 259 -20.06 -0.72 -9.55
CA ALA A 259 -19.82 -0.81 -8.14
C ALA A 259 -19.06 0.43 -7.64
N PRO A 260 -19.42 0.97 -6.48
CA PRO A 260 -18.65 2.02 -5.83
C PRO A 260 -17.30 1.50 -5.31
N GLN A 261 -17.10 0.20 -5.33
CA GLN A 261 -15.96 -0.49 -4.78
C GLN A 261 -15.05 -1.08 -5.86
N MET A 262 -13.80 -1.18 -5.52
CA MET A 262 -12.80 -2.00 -6.20
C MET A 262 -12.32 -3.09 -5.25
N TYR A 263 -11.88 -4.19 -5.79
CA TYR A 263 -11.38 -5.32 -5.02
C TYR A 263 -9.88 -5.45 -5.20
N PHE A 264 -9.18 -5.43 -4.09
CA PHE A 264 -7.75 -5.63 -4.03
C PHE A 264 -7.46 -7.02 -3.45
N THR A 265 -6.77 -7.88 -4.18
CA THR A 265 -6.38 -9.21 -3.70
C THR A 265 -4.87 -9.33 -3.63
N GLY A 266 -4.37 -9.64 -2.44
CA GLY A 266 -2.96 -9.80 -2.18
C GLY A 266 -2.63 -10.99 -1.31
N SER A 267 -1.35 -11.34 -1.23
CA SER A 267 -0.85 -12.43 -0.37
C SER A 267 -0.28 -11.88 0.93
N ALA A 268 -0.42 -12.67 1.99
CA ALA A 268 0.21 -12.42 3.28
C ALA A 268 0.75 -13.72 3.87
N THR A 269 1.92 -13.65 4.48
CA THR A 269 2.62 -14.80 5.06
C THR A 269 2.99 -14.52 6.50
N ARG A 270 2.72 -15.49 7.38
CA ARG A 270 3.23 -15.48 8.74
C ARG A 270 4.66 -16.01 8.73
N ILE A 271 5.61 -15.19 9.15
CA ILE A 271 7.03 -15.53 9.15
C ILE A 271 7.40 -16.32 10.41
N TYR A 272 7.03 -15.79 11.58
CA TYR A 272 7.23 -16.46 12.87
C TYR A 272 6.29 -15.87 13.94
N GLU A 273 6.24 -16.56 15.06
CA GLU A 273 5.59 -16.12 16.28
C GLU A 273 6.62 -16.00 17.41
N GLY A 274 6.36 -15.08 18.33
CA GLY A 274 7.25 -14.85 19.44
C GLY A 274 6.54 -14.29 20.66
N GLN A 275 7.34 -14.08 21.70
CA GLN A 275 6.93 -13.40 22.92
C GLN A 275 7.91 -12.28 23.23
N ILE A 276 7.38 -11.14 23.66
CA ILE A 276 8.18 -9.98 24.03
C ILE A 276 7.76 -9.48 25.42
N ARG A 277 8.68 -8.91 26.15
CA ARG A 277 8.37 -8.25 27.44
C ARG A 277 7.80 -6.87 27.21
N LEU A 278 6.73 -6.60 27.93
CA LEU A 278 6.14 -5.26 28.11
C LEU A 278 6.77 -4.63 29.32
#